data_30debb7fe5117a7fa3a8b5b37ae78b28
#
_entry.id   30debb7fe5117a7fa3a8b5b37ae78b28
#
_cell.length_a   1.000
_cell.length_b   1.000
_cell.length_c   1.000
_cell.angle_alpha   90.00
_cell.angle_beta   90.00
_cell.angle_gamma   90.00
#
_symmetry.space_group_name_H-M   'P 1'
#
loop_
_entity.id
_entity.type
_entity.pdbx_description
1 polymer ?
#
loop_
_entity_poly.entity_id
_entity_poly.type
_entity_poly.pdbx_seq_one_letter_code
_entity_poly.pdbx_strand_id
1 'polypeptide(L)'
;MPWNGMRSARALIAATVALGTGLAALSLPMAAQAERLVAAVSKPGTETNRFWSGATMWHVMDPALEGLIEHDPVSGEVTGNGLAVSWEASPDFKVWTFKLREGVQFHHGWGEFTSADVVHSYGLHTGEDAIIPTVDQLRGAKAEALDRYTVRFTYDKPIKDLLFLHGGRSVMKVYSKAQFDAEGLEGYDRKLAGTGHFQFVSRQPGQILYERFDSHYSGTKSDFTELELRFVDEAATKLAMLLSGEAAIADLPRELMSEAINAGMETTQSARATLQTDVVLNGLYCETGDPACGKDLPWADRRIREAINIALNRDEMLEVLFPGGGAKLLARYAMAPGHEGYDPTLEERFKTEYAYNPERAKALMKEAGYPDAFPDPTIRLVLKPSAGVPEIALQMELIHQYLVAVGFQAELREMDHATVGAMGRAREAYIIHPSKNGPPRPTEVAFRAFYSNPGGPYQGWENDWTTAKIKAFSGETDAAKRHEIAKEVFNYLFEQYVDLPMFEIRAQLAYNPKMVSGWQFPGVTSSGYGHWHLVKAAQ
;
A
#
# COMPACT_ATOMS: atom_id res chain seq x y z
N MET A 1 -81.06 -14.73 -12.36
CA MET A 1 -81.95 -15.80 -11.97
C MET A 1 -81.24 -16.65 -10.96
N PRO A 2 -81.93 -17.07 -9.95
CA PRO A 2 -81.55 -17.01 -8.57
C PRO A 2 -81.44 -18.41 -7.90
N TRP A 3 -81.06 -18.45 -6.72
CA TRP A 3 -81.73 -18.99 -5.46
C TRP A 3 -80.76 -19.89 -4.68
N ASN A 4 -80.53 -19.49 -3.42
CA ASN A 4 -81.06 -19.92 -2.12
C ASN A 4 -80.72 -21.35 -1.70
N GLY A 5 -80.34 -21.60 -0.49
CA GLY A 5 -80.71 -21.21 0.83
C GLY A 5 -79.99 -22.04 1.87
N MET A 6 -79.67 -21.44 2.95
CA MET A 6 -80.16 -21.62 4.33
C MET A 6 -80.06 -23.01 4.99
N ARG A 7 -79.40 -23.11 6.12
CA ARG A 7 -79.79 -23.24 7.56
C ARG A 7 -78.78 -24.09 8.34
N SER A 8 -78.04 -23.52 9.23
CA SER A 8 -78.24 -23.54 10.71
C SER A 8 -78.27 -24.91 11.40
N ALA A 9 -77.27 -25.12 12.30
CA ALA A 9 -77.53 -25.80 13.60
C ALA A 9 -76.42 -25.41 14.60
N ARG A 10 -76.89 -24.93 15.75
CA ARG A 10 -76.13 -24.67 16.98
C ARG A 10 -75.94 -25.97 17.74
N ALA A 11 -74.78 -26.17 18.39
CA ALA A 11 -74.69 -26.96 19.62
C ALA A 11 -73.53 -26.39 20.49
N LEU A 12 -73.92 -26.10 21.73
CA LEU A 12 -73.14 -25.75 22.90
C LEU A 12 -72.35 -26.95 23.46
N ILE A 13 -71.37 -26.56 24.34
CA ILE A 13 -70.87 -27.26 25.56
C ILE A 13 -69.43 -27.68 25.40
N ALA A 14 -68.53 -27.29 26.24
CA ALA A 14 -68.23 -27.18 27.63
C ALA A 14 -66.83 -26.63 27.83
N ALA A 15 -66.62 -25.79 28.81
CA ALA A 15 -65.35 -25.31 29.28
C ALA A 15 -64.59 -26.40 30.02
N THR A 16 -63.30 -26.52 29.68
CA THR A 16 -62.28 -27.16 30.53
C THR A 16 -61.08 -26.22 30.68
N VAL A 17 -60.97 -25.67 31.89
CA VAL A 17 -59.81 -24.88 32.32
C VAL A 17 -58.67 -25.84 32.57
N ALA A 18 -57.60 -25.77 31.73
CA ALA A 18 -56.30 -26.37 32.02
C ALA A 18 -55.31 -25.25 32.27
N LEU A 19 -54.88 -25.08 33.52
CA LEU A 19 -53.68 -24.29 33.86
C LEU A 19 -52.48 -24.94 33.24
N GLY A 20 -52.02 -24.40 32.14
CA GLY A 20 -50.70 -24.70 31.54
C GLY A 20 -49.73 -23.60 31.95
N THR A 21 -48.78 -23.93 32.84
CA THR A 21 -47.62 -23.11 33.14
C THR A 21 -46.79 -22.98 31.86
N GLY A 22 -46.94 -21.87 31.15
CA GLY A 22 -46.13 -21.52 30.01
C GLY A 22 -44.71 -21.11 30.47
N LEU A 23 -43.73 -21.97 30.31
CA LEU A 23 -42.33 -21.54 30.23
C LEU A 23 -42.21 -20.64 28.99
N ALA A 24 -42.21 -19.33 29.21
CA ALA A 24 -41.73 -18.39 28.20
C ALA A 24 -40.21 -18.64 28.02
N ALA A 25 -39.86 -19.40 27.00
CA ALA A 25 -38.48 -19.42 26.51
C ALA A 25 -38.17 -18.01 26.04
N LEU A 26 -37.38 -17.27 26.83
CA LEU A 26 -36.71 -16.07 26.42
C LEU A 26 -35.74 -16.48 25.29
N SER A 27 -36.22 -16.44 24.07
CA SER A 27 -35.34 -16.40 22.89
C SER A 27 -34.59 -15.08 22.97
N LEU A 28 -33.38 -15.10 23.53
CA LEU A 28 -32.40 -14.04 23.29
C LEU A 28 -32.30 -13.89 21.77
N PRO A 29 -32.40 -12.68 21.21
CA PRO A 29 -32.15 -12.50 19.80
C PRO A 29 -30.70 -12.94 19.56
N MET A 30 -30.49 -14.05 18.84
CA MET A 30 -29.25 -14.31 18.21
C MET A 30 -29.00 -13.09 17.31
N ALA A 31 -27.99 -12.29 17.64
CA ALA A 31 -27.57 -11.20 16.78
C ALA A 31 -27.42 -11.79 15.37
N ALA A 32 -28.25 -11.32 14.44
CA ALA A 32 -28.15 -11.72 13.06
C ALA A 32 -26.73 -11.36 12.61
N GLN A 33 -25.92 -12.38 12.35
CA GLN A 33 -24.55 -12.20 11.92
C GLN A 33 -24.61 -11.48 10.57
N ALA A 34 -23.94 -10.35 10.44
CA ALA A 34 -23.92 -9.62 9.18
C ALA A 34 -23.31 -10.53 8.10
N GLU A 35 -24.04 -10.75 7.00
CA GLU A 35 -23.63 -11.75 6.02
C GLU A 35 -22.41 -11.27 5.22
N ARG A 36 -22.48 -10.10 4.61
CA ARG A 36 -21.44 -9.64 3.69
C ARG A 36 -21.00 -8.20 3.95
N LEU A 37 -19.69 -8.00 4.04
CA LEU A 37 -19.05 -6.69 4.00
C LEU A 37 -18.67 -6.37 2.56
N VAL A 38 -19.32 -5.38 1.96
CA VAL A 38 -18.97 -4.88 0.62
C VAL A 38 -18.17 -3.60 0.75
N ALA A 39 -16.98 -3.56 0.18
CA ALA A 39 -16.14 -2.37 0.12
C ALA A 39 -15.91 -1.95 -1.33
N ALA A 40 -16.33 -0.72 -1.68
CA ALA A 40 -16.06 -0.08 -2.97
C ALA A 40 -14.70 0.62 -2.91
N VAL A 41 -13.70 0.05 -3.55
CA VAL A 41 -12.31 0.49 -3.50
C VAL A 41 -11.73 0.71 -4.90
N SER A 42 -10.68 1.51 -4.99
CA SER A 42 -10.00 1.76 -6.25
C SER A 42 -9.37 0.49 -6.81
N LYS A 43 -9.38 0.36 -8.13
CA LYS A 43 -8.83 -0.80 -8.84
C LYS A 43 -7.34 -0.96 -8.56
N PRO A 44 -6.86 -2.18 -8.24
CA PRO A 44 -5.43 -2.45 -8.18
C PRO A 44 -4.82 -2.42 -9.59
N GLY A 45 -3.54 -2.08 -9.66
CA GLY A 45 -2.85 -1.98 -10.96
C GLY A 45 -2.75 -3.29 -11.74
N THR A 46 -2.87 -4.44 -11.06
CA THR A 46 -2.86 -5.78 -11.65
C THR A 46 -3.88 -6.66 -10.94
N GLU A 47 -4.61 -7.48 -11.67
CA GLU A 47 -5.58 -8.42 -11.11
C GLU A 47 -5.05 -9.86 -11.24
N THR A 48 -4.29 -10.31 -10.25
CA THR A 48 -3.74 -11.68 -10.17
C THR A 48 -3.76 -12.18 -8.73
N ASN A 49 -3.73 -13.49 -8.53
CA ASN A 49 -3.49 -14.10 -7.22
C ASN A 49 -2.00 -14.39 -6.96
N ARG A 50 -1.13 -14.12 -7.94
CA ARG A 50 0.32 -14.30 -7.85
C ARG A 50 0.94 -13.00 -7.36
N PHE A 51 1.06 -12.85 -6.06
CA PHE A 51 1.53 -11.61 -5.44
C PHE A 51 2.89 -11.13 -6.00
N TRP A 52 3.81 -12.03 -6.26
CA TRP A 52 5.16 -11.72 -6.78
C TRP A 52 5.16 -11.15 -8.20
N SER A 53 4.10 -11.39 -8.99
CA SER A 53 3.96 -10.90 -10.37
C SER A 53 3.15 -9.61 -10.48
N GLY A 54 2.67 -9.05 -9.36
CA GLY A 54 1.82 -7.85 -9.35
C GLY A 54 2.27 -6.81 -8.33
N ALA A 55 2.70 -5.65 -8.79
CA ALA A 55 3.33 -4.64 -7.95
C ALA A 55 2.43 -3.96 -6.90
N THR A 56 1.10 -4.11 -6.96
CA THR A 56 0.15 -3.34 -6.13
C THR A 56 -0.98 -4.18 -5.52
N MET A 57 -0.80 -5.51 -5.47
CA MET A 57 -1.86 -6.43 -5.05
C MET A 57 -1.96 -6.67 -3.55
N TRP A 58 -0.99 -6.26 -2.76
CA TRP A 58 -0.85 -6.63 -1.35
C TRP A 58 -2.07 -6.27 -0.50
N HIS A 59 -2.66 -5.10 -0.66
CA HIS A 59 -3.83 -4.70 0.12
C HIS A 59 -5.12 -5.46 -0.23
N VAL A 60 -5.24 -5.98 -1.45
CA VAL A 60 -6.40 -6.79 -1.84
C VAL A 60 -6.18 -8.27 -1.58
N MET A 61 -4.94 -8.72 -1.39
CA MET A 61 -4.61 -10.11 -1.06
C MET A 61 -4.43 -10.36 0.44
N ASP A 62 -4.23 -9.32 1.25
CA ASP A 62 -4.07 -9.41 2.71
C ASP A 62 -5.20 -10.16 3.43
N PRO A 63 -6.48 -10.15 2.98
CA PRO A 63 -7.48 -10.98 3.61
C PRO A 63 -7.13 -12.47 3.64
N ALA A 64 -6.47 -12.97 2.58
CA ALA A 64 -6.15 -14.40 2.42
C ALA A 64 -4.68 -14.75 2.67
N LEU A 65 -3.74 -13.83 2.43
CA LEU A 65 -2.30 -14.11 2.48
C LEU A 65 -1.60 -13.36 3.61
N GLU A 66 -0.79 -14.07 4.38
CA GLU A 66 0.05 -13.51 5.43
C GLU A 66 1.54 -13.60 5.07
N GLY A 67 2.35 -12.73 5.67
CA GLY A 67 3.80 -12.85 5.70
C GLY A 67 4.27 -13.63 6.92
N LEU A 68 5.58 -13.86 7.05
CA LEU A 68 6.14 -14.49 8.26
C LEU A 68 5.97 -13.60 9.49
N ILE A 69 6.16 -12.30 9.32
CA ILE A 69 6.20 -11.32 10.39
C ILE A 69 4.88 -10.53 10.41
N GLU A 70 4.27 -10.46 11.58
CA GLU A 70 3.11 -9.61 11.85
C GLU A 70 3.58 -8.29 12.44
N HIS A 71 2.87 -7.22 12.08
CA HIS A 71 3.04 -5.91 12.67
C HIS A 71 1.76 -5.50 13.39
N ASP A 72 1.90 -4.96 14.58
CA ASP A 72 0.74 -4.37 15.26
C ASP A 72 0.07 -3.33 14.34
N PRO A 73 -1.24 -3.43 14.10
CA PRO A 73 -1.93 -2.60 13.13
C PRO A 73 -1.94 -1.11 13.49
N VAL A 74 -1.77 -0.76 14.76
CA VAL A 74 -1.82 0.62 15.24
C VAL A 74 -0.42 1.22 15.40
N SER A 75 0.49 0.52 16.09
CA SER A 75 1.86 1.01 16.32
C SER A 75 2.79 0.77 15.14
N GLY A 76 2.56 -0.29 14.37
CA GLY A 76 3.45 -0.77 13.32
C GLY A 76 4.66 -1.54 13.83
N GLU A 77 4.71 -1.84 15.12
CA GLU A 77 5.80 -2.61 15.72
C GLU A 77 5.72 -4.08 15.31
N VAL A 78 6.89 -4.69 15.14
CA VAL A 78 7.01 -6.12 14.85
C VAL A 78 6.56 -6.93 16.05
N THR A 79 5.72 -7.95 15.79
CA THR A 79 5.19 -8.84 16.83
C THR A 79 5.47 -10.30 16.51
N GLY A 80 5.49 -11.16 17.55
CA GLY A 80 5.52 -12.63 17.40
C GLY A 80 4.13 -13.26 17.17
N ASN A 81 3.13 -12.48 16.77
CA ASN A 81 1.75 -12.95 16.59
C ASN A 81 1.49 -13.54 15.20
N GLY A 82 2.42 -13.37 14.25
CA GLY A 82 2.31 -13.88 12.88
C GLY A 82 2.68 -15.36 12.73
N LEU A 83 3.00 -15.74 11.51
CA LEU A 83 3.43 -17.11 11.16
C LEU A 83 4.80 -17.47 11.76
N ALA A 84 5.67 -16.48 12.00
CA ALA A 84 6.86 -16.65 12.82
C ALA A 84 6.60 -16.15 14.25
N VAL A 85 6.95 -16.97 15.23
CA VAL A 85 6.77 -16.66 16.66
C VAL A 85 8.03 -16.09 17.30
N SER A 86 9.20 -16.35 16.73
CA SER A 86 10.48 -15.78 17.13
C SER A 86 11.50 -15.88 16.00
N TRP A 87 12.57 -15.10 16.11
CA TRP A 87 13.67 -15.08 15.14
C TRP A 87 14.98 -14.66 15.80
N GLU A 88 16.07 -15.06 15.15
CA GLU A 88 17.43 -14.70 15.55
C GLU A 88 18.22 -14.28 14.32
N ALA A 89 19.03 -13.24 14.45
CA ALA A 89 19.99 -12.81 13.45
C ALA A 89 21.40 -13.08 13.95
N SER A 90 22.31 -13.50 13.05
CA SER A 90 23.75 -13.50 13.36
C SER A 90 24.25 -12.07 13.59
N PRO A 91 25.36 -11.88 14.35
CA PRO A 91 25.89 -10.54 14.62
C PRO A 91 26.23 -9.72 13.36
N ASP A 92 26.52 -10.39 12.25
CA ASP A 92 26.79 -9.78 10.96
C ASP A 92 25.55 -9.66 10.05
N PHE A 93 24.35 -10.01 10.56
CA PHE A 93 23.07 -9.98 9.83
C PHE A 93 23.04 -10.76 8.52
N LYS A 94 23.92 -11.75 8.37
CA LYS A 94 23.93 -12.63 7.18
C LYS A 94 23.08 -13.88 7.35
N VAL A 95 22.88 -14.34 8.58
CA VAL A 95 22.09 -15.53 8.86
C VAL A 95 20.92 -15.14 9.74
N TRP A 96 19.71 -15.52 9.26
CA TRP A 96 18.48 -15.33 10.00
C TRP A 96 17.78 -16.68 10.16
N THR A 97 17.35 -16.99 11.39
CA THR A 97 16.61 -18.21 11.70
C THR A 97 15.27 -17.82 12.31
N PHE A 98 14.19 -18.34 11.73
CA PHE A 98 12.81 -18.12 12.19
C PHE A 98 12.24 -19.40 12.77
N LYS A 99 11.58 -19.29 13.93
CA LYS A 99 10.71 -20.32 14.49
C LYS A 99 9.29 -20.04 14.09
N LEU A 100 8.66 -21.04 13.50
CA LEU A 100 7.32 -20.94 12.92
C LEU A 100 6.25 -21.37 13.93
N ARG A 101 5.06 -20.82 13.77
CA ARG A 101 3.88 -21.22 14.55
C ARG A 101 3.43 -22.60 14.11
N GLU A 102 3.23 -23.48 15.10
CA GLU A 102 2.69 -24.81 14.89
C GLU A 102 1.16 -24.79 14.77
N GLY A 103 0.58 -25.75 14.07
CA GLY A 103 -0.87 -25.96 13.98
C GLY A 103 -1.61 -25.02 13.03
N VAL A 104 -0.94 -24.09 12.33
CA VAL A 104 -1.56 -23.19 11.36
C VAL A 104 -2.05 -23.99 10.16
N GLN A 105 -3.34 -23.82 9.81
CA GLN A 105 -3.93 -24.53 8.66
C GLN A 105 -4.03 -23.62 7.45
N PHE A 106 -3.71 -24.13 6.29
CA PHE A 106 -4.04 -23.50 5.02
C PHE A 106 -5.55 -23.59 4.73
N HIS A 107 -6.06 -22.59 4.05
CA HIS A 107 -7.43 -22.60 3.54
C HIS A 107 -7.72 -23.82 2.68
N HIS A 108 -9.00 -24.15 2.54
CA HIS A 108 -9.51 -25.20 1.65
C HIS A 108 -8.96 -26.61 1.96
N GLY A 109 -8.41 -26.83 3.16
CA GLY A 109 -7.92 -28.14 3.59
C GLY A 109 -6.58 -28.58 2.99
N TRP A 110 -5.76 -27.64 2.55
CA TRP A 110 -4.43 -27.92 2.00
C TRP A 110 -3.37 -28.28 3.05
N GLY A 111 -3.79 -28.53 4.27
CA GLY A 111 -2.93 -29.03 5.35
C GLY A 111 -2.28 -27.92 6.17
N GLU A 112 -1.32 -28.34 6.98
CA GLU A 112 -0.64 -27.49 7.93
C GLU A 112 0.55 -26.76 7.32
N PHE A 113 0.67 -25.46 7.64
CA PHE A 113 1.80 -24.62 7.29
C PHE A 113 3.10 -25.11 7.94
N THR A 114 4.18 -25.16 7.18
CA THR A 114 5.49 -25.62 7.60
C THR A 114 6.63 -24.80 6.98
N SER A 115 7.86 -25.08 7.38
CA SER A 115 9.07 -24.47 6.80
C SER A 115 9.23 -24.75 5.30
N ALA A 116 8.68 -25.86 4.79
CA ALA A 116 8.71 -26.17 3.36
C ALA A 116 7.91 -25.16 2.54
N ASP A 117 6.79 -24.64 3.10
CA ASP A 117 5.96 -23.63 2.45
C ASP A 117 6.68 -22.27 2.41
N VAL A 118 7.46 -21.95 3.44
CA VAL A 118 8.28 -20.74 3.48
C VAL A 118 9.37 -20.78 2.41
N VAL A 119 10.11 -21.91 2.30
CA VAL A 119 11.17 -22.09 1.29
C VAL A 119 10.57 -22.02 -0.12
N HIS A 120 9.42 -22.67 -0.34
CA HIS A 120 8.69 -22.60 -1.60
C HIS A 120 8.28 -21.16 -1.95
N SER A 121 7.65 -20.46 -1.01
CA SER A 121 7.21 -19.08 -1.20
C SER A 121 8.37 -18.13 -1.48
N TYR A 122 9.50 -18.32 -0.79
CA TYR A 122 10.71 -17.58 -1.08
C TYR A 122 11.15 -17.75 -2.54
N GLY A 123 11.14 -18.98 -3.04
CA GLY A 123 11.45 -19.29 -4.44
C GLY A 123 10.55 -18.56 -5.43
N LEU A 124 9.23 -18.52 -5.16
CA LEU A 124 8.26 -17.78 -5.99
C LEU A 124 8.56 -16.26 -6.00
N HIS A 125 8.84 -15.68 -4.83
CA HIS A 125 9.07 -14.24 -4.68
C HIS A 125 10.43 -13.75 -5.14
N THR A 126 11.39 -14.66 -5.36
CA THR A 126 12.75 -14.30 -5.82
C THR A 126 13.08 -14.86 -7.20
N GLY A 127 12.15 -15.59 -7.82
CA GLY A 127 12.29 -16.14 -9.17
C GLY A 127 12.36 -15.05 -10.25
N GLU A 128 12.58 -15.48 -11.48
CA GLU A 128 12.74 -14.58 -12.64
C GLU A 128 11.48 -13.75 -12.90
N ASP A 129 10.29 -14.33 -12.70
CA ASP A 129 8.99 -13.66 -12.90
C ASP A 129 8.61 -12.68 -11.77
N ALA A 130 9.42 -12.59 -10.72
CA ALA A 130 9.14 -11.70 -9.61
C ALA A 130 9.50 -10.25 -9.96
N ILE A 131 8.50 -9.37 -9.95
CA ILE A 131 8.62 -7.96 -10.32
C ILE A 131 8.38 -6.98 -9.16
N ILE A 132 8.32 -7.49 -7.93
CA ILE A 132 8.10 -6.67 -6.74
C ILE A 132 9.28 -5.69 -6.58
N PRO A 133 9.04 -4.40 -6.27
CA PRO A 133 10.09 -3.38 -6.23
C PRO A 133 11.28 -3.68 -5.32
N THR A 134 11.07 -4.48 -4.27
CA THR A 134 12.09 -4.80 -3.26
C THR A 134 12.66 -6.23 -3.43
N VAL A 135 12.33 -6.92 -4.51
CA VAL A 135 12.76 -8.31 -4.74
C VAL A 135 14.27 -8.48 -4.72
N ASP A 136 15.02 -7.50 -5.22
CA ASP A 136 16.49 -7.56 -5.25
C ASP A 136 17.14 -7.55 -3.86
N GLN A 137 16.39 -7.09 -2.86
CA GLN A 137 16.84 -7.15 -1.46
C GLN A 137 16.61 -8.52 -0.84
N LEU A 138 15.63 -9.27 -1.32
CA LEU A 138 15.36 -10.66 -0.92
C LEU A 138 16.22 -11.67 -1.66
N ARG A 139 16.58 -11.40 -2.91
CA ARG A 139 17.36 -12.33 -3.75
C ARG A 139 18.72 -12.63 -3.14
N GLY A 140 19.20 -13.84 -3.40
CA GLY A 140 20.54 -14.30 -3.03
C GLY A 140 20.64 -14.99 -1.68
N ALA A 141 19.52 -15.23 -0.97
CA ALA A 141 19.56 -16.12 0.18
C ALA A 141 19.54 -17.58 -0.24
N LYS A 142 20.30 -18.40 0.51
CA LYS A 142 20.02 -19.81 0.63
C LYS A 142 18.93 -19.98 1.69
N ALA A 143 17.72 -20.34 1.28
CA ALA A 143 16.60 -20.64 2.17
C ALA A 143 16.56 -22.14 2.47
N GLU A 144 16.58 -22.53 3.75
CA GLU A 144 16.65 -23.91 4.19
C GLU A 144 15.60 -24.23 5.26
N ALA A 145 14.80 -25.27 5.05
CA ALA A 145 14.00 -25.88 6.10
C ALA A 145 14.91 -26.73 6.98
N LEU A 146 15.18 -26.31 8.22
CA LEU A 146 16.03 -27.05 9.14
C LEU A 146 15.27 -28.18 9.83
N ASP A 147 14.02 -27.94 10.15
CA ASP A 147 13.03 -28.90 10.62
C ASP A 147 11.63 -28.43 10.19
N ARG A 148 10.57 -29.09 10.64
CA ARG A 148 9.19 -28.80 10.24
C ARG A 148 8.77 -27.35 10.54
N TYR A 149 9.32 -26.73 11.59
CA TYR A 149 8.93 -25.40 12.08
C TYR A 149 10.12 -24.45 12.26
N THR A 150 11.22 -24.72 11.57
CA THR A 150 12.40 -23.83 11.59
C THR A 150 12.91 -23.60 10.19
N VAL A 151 12.99 -22.36 9.79
CA VAL A 151 13.56 -21.95 8.50
C VAL A 151 14.76 -21.04 8.72
N ARG A 152 15.79 -21.20 7.89
CA ARG A 152 17.00 -20.37 7.88
C ARG A 152 17.19 -19.74 6.52
N PHE A 153 17.57 -18.45 6.55
CA PHE A 153 18.02 -17.70 5.38
C PHE A 153 19.48 -17.31 5.59
N THR A 154 20.33 -17.65 4.61
CA THR A 154 21.76 -17.31 4.63
C THR A 154 22.08 -16.45 3.42
N TYR A 155 22.60 -15.25 3.65
CA TYR A 155 22.97 -14.26 2.63
C TYR A 155 24.48 -14.07 2.58
N ASP A 156 24.99 -13.71 1.41
CA ASP A 156 26.41 -13.33 1.26
C ASP A 156 26.73 -11.94 1.82
N LYS A 157 25.73 -11.09 1.95
CA LYS A 157 25.82 -9.71 2.48
C LYS A 157 24.90 -9.51 3.67
N PRO A 158 25.18 -8.54 4.57
CA PRO A 158 24.27 -8.19 5.67
C PRO A 158 22.89 -7.77 5.15
N ILE A 159 21.80 -8.28 5.77
CA ILE A 159 20.42 -7.84 5.53
C ILE A 159 19.80 -7.49 6.89
N LYS A 160 19.89 -6.24 7.29
CA LYS A 160 19.38 -5.79 8.60
C LYS A 160 17.86 -5.70 8.64
N ASP A 161 17.24 -5.36 7.52
CA ASP A 161 15.81 -5.07 7.42
C ASP A 161 14.98 -6.29 6.99
N LEU A 162 15.47 -7.51 7.23
CA LEU A 162 14.80 -8.73 6.79
C LEU A 162 13.41 -8.89 7.41
N LEU A 163 13.20 -8.44 8.65
CA LEU A 163 11.89 -8.48 9.29
C LEU A 163 10.86 -7.62 8.55
N PHE A 164 11.26 -6.46 8.06
CA PHE A 164 10.41 -5.63 7.22
C PHE A 164 10.11 -6.34 5.89
N LEU A 165 11.09 -6.97 5.26
CA LEU A 165 10.94 -7.66 3.98
C LEU A 165 10.08 -8.92 4.07
N HIS A 166 10.02 -9.57 5.23
CA HIS A 166 9.17 -10.73 5.51
C HIS A 166 7.87 -10.40 6.25
N GLY A 167 7.60 -9.13 6.51
CA GLY A 167 6.37 -8.69 7.16
C GLY A 167 5.15 -8.74 6.24
N GLY A 168 3.97 -8.84 6.83
CA GLY A 168 2.71 -8.95 6.11
C GLY A 168 2.40 -7.84 5.11
N ARG A 169 3.00 -6.67 5.29
CA ARG A 169 2.87 -5.50 4.40
C ARG A 169 3.89 -5.43 3.30
N SER A 170 4.83 -6.34 3.30
CA SER A 170 5.98 -6.23 2.43
C SER A 170 5.94 -7.29 1.34
N VAL A 171 7.07 -7.79 1.00
CA VAL A 171 7.42 -8.35 -0.25
C VAL A 171 7.07 -9.82 -0.34
N MET A 172 7.02 -10.53 0.78
CA MET A 172 6.86 -11.98 0.78
C MET A 172 5.58 -12.41 1.48
N LYS A 173 4.72 -13.08 0.74
CA LYS A 173 3.54 -13.78 1.23
C LYS A 173 3.75 -15.28 1.21
N VAL A 174 3.12 -16.00 2.13
CA VAL A 174 3.22 -17.45 2.23
C VAL A 174 2.12 -18.12 1.42
N TYR A 175 2.52 -19.08 0.60
CA TYR A 175 1.69 -19.92 -0.27
C TYR A 175 1.83 -21.39 0.08
N SER A 176 0.75 -22.16 -0.06
CA SER A 176 0.78 -23.61 0.18
C SER A 176 1.59 -24.34 -0.88
N LYS A 177 2.69 -24.98 -0.47
CA LYS A 177 3.46 -25.85 -1.34
C LYS A 177 2.65 -27.08 -1.76
N ALA A 178 1.83 -27.63 -0.85
CA ALA A 178 0.98 -28.79 -1.17
C ALA A 178 -0.02 -28.46 -2.29
N GLN A 179 -0.61 -27.27 -2.30
CA GLN A 179 -1.46 -26.83 -3.41
C GLN A 179 -0.65 -26.71 -4.71
N PHE A 180 0.55 -26.12 -4.64
CA PHE A 180 1.40 -25.99 -5.82
C PHE A 180 1.80 -27.35 -6.41
N ASP A 181 2.20 -28.29 -5.56
CA ASP A 181 2.61 -29.64 -5.99
C ASP A 181 1.46 -30.40 -6.68
N ALA A 182 0.21 -30.14 -6.26
CA ALA A 182 -0.97 -30.79 -6.82
C ALA A 182 -1.56 -30.07 -8.05
N GLU A 183 -1.54 -28.73 -8.08
CA GLU A 183 -2.31 -27.93 -9.03
C GLU A 183 -1.47 -26.93 -9.83
N GLY A 184 -0.19 -26.74 -9.49
CA GLY A 184 0.69 -25.76 -10.11
C GLY A 184 0.25 -24.31 -9.84
N LEU A 185 0.77 -23.38 -10.64
CA LEU A 185 0.42 -21.95 -10.54
C LEU A 185 -1.06 -21.67 -10.85
N GLU A 186 -1.69 -22.46 -11.71
CA GLU A 186 -3.10 -22.32 -12.06
C GLU A 186 -4.02 -22.59 -10.86
N GLY A 187 -3.58 -23.44 -9.92
CA GLY A 187 -4.29 -23.69 -8.68
C GLY A 187 -4.44 -22.41 -7.85
N TYR A 188 -3.37 -21.62 -7.73
CA TYR A 188 -3.42 -20.34 -7.03
C TYR A 188 -4.35 -19.33 -7.72
N ASP A 189 -4.35 -19.28 -9.06
CA ASP A 189 -5.24 -18.38 -9.78
C ASP A 189 -6.71 -18.77 -9.65
N ARG A 190 -6.99 -20.07 -9.57
CA ARG A 190 -8.35 -20.63 -9.49
C ARG A 190 -8.96 -20.55 -8.09
N LYS A 191 -8.21 -20.97 -7.08
CA LYS A 191 -8.68 -21.05 -5.69
C LYS A 191 -7.52 -20.99 -4.69
N LEU A 192 -7.00 -19.79 -4.48
CA LEU A 192 -5.84 -19.53 -3.62
C LEU A 192 -6.02 -20.07 -2.20
N ALA A 193 -5.07 -20.87 -1.72
CA ALA A 193 -4.94 -21.25 -0.33
C ALA A 193 -3.88 -20.40 0.37
N GLY A 194 -4.29 -19.55 1.28
CA GLY A 194 -3.47 -18.81 2.23
C GLY A 194 -3.76 -19.23 3.66
N THR A 195 -3.34 -18.40 4.61
CA THR A 195 -3.51 -18.63 6.06
C THR A 195 -4.30 -17.51 6.74
N GLY A 196 -4.71 -16.47 5.99
CA GLY A 196 -5.34 -15.27 6.53
C GLY A 196 -6.75 -15.46 7.10
N HIS A 197 -7.33 -14.38 7.62
CA HIS A 197 -8.65 -14.40 8.29
C HIS A 197 -9.83 -14.68 7.34
N PHE A 198 -9.62 -14.52 6.03
CA PHE A 198 -10.61 -14.83 5.00
C PHE A 198 -9.98 -15.73 3.93
N GLN A 199 -10.71 -16.75 3.53
CA GLN A 199 -10.32 -17.61 2.42
C GLN A 199 -10.84 -17.07 1.09
N PHE A 200 -10.03 -17.16 0.06
CA PHE A 200 -10.40 -16.74 -1.29
C PHE A 200 -11.50 -17.64 -1.86
N VAL A 201 -12.56 -17.04 -2.38
CA VAL A 201 -13.67 -17.76 -3.03
C VAL A 201 -13.58 -17.64 -4.55
N SER A 202 -13.56 -16.41 -5.04
CA SER A 202 -13.54 -16.16 -6.49
C SER A 202 -13.02 -14.76 -6.83
N ARG A 203 -12.48 -14.66 -8.04
CA ARG A 203 -12.18 -13.39 -8.70
C ARG A 203 -13.00 -13.30 -9.98
N GLN A 204 -13.65 -12.16 -10.18
CA GLN A 204 -14.29 -11.78 -11.43
C GLN A 204 -13.78 -10.40 -11.84
N PRO A 205 -13.94 -10.00 -13.11
CA PRO A 205 -13.59 -8.64 -13.49
C PRO A 205 -14.25 -7.60 -12.57
N GLY A 206 -13.46 -6.76 -11.95
CA GLY A 206 -13.94 -5.72 -11.04
C GLY A 206 -14.30 -6.17 -9.61
N GLN A 207 -14.10 -7.43 -9.23
CA GLN A 207 -14.38 -7.85 -7.85
C GLN A 207 -13.62 -9.09 -7.39
N ILE A 208 -13.42 -9.18 -6.07
CA ILE A 208 -12.94 -10.38 -5.38
C ILE A 208 -13.90 -10.69 -4.25
N LEU A 209 -14.26 -11.97 -4.12
CA LEU A 209 -15.05 -12.49 -3.00
C LEU A 209 -14.18 -13.37 -2.10
N TYR A 210 -14.32 -13.13 -0.81
CA TYR A 210 -13.71 -13.91 0.27
C TYR A 210 -14.77 -14.41 1.22
N GLU A 211 -14.52 -15.54 1.88
CA GLU A 211 -15.32 -16.10 2.96
C GLU A 211 -14.50 -16.13 4.25
N ARG A 212 -15.10 -15.87 5.39
CA ARG A 212 -14.43 -15.90 6.68
C ARG A 212 -13.84 -17.28 6.99
N PHE A 213 -12.59 -17.30 7.43
CA PHE A 213 -11.91 -18.51 7.86
C PHE A 213 -12.00 -18.68 9.38
N ASP A 214 -12.98 -19.46 9.84
CA ASP A 214 -13.30 -19.63 11.27
C ASP A 214 -12.19 -20.36 12.06
N SER A 215 -11.28 -21.05 11.37
CA SER A 215 -10.17 -21.80 11.98
C SER A 215 -8.84 -21.02 11.97
N HIS A 216 -8.88 -19.70 11.82
CA HIS A 216 -7.66 -18.89 11.87
C HIS A 216 -6.97 -19.03 13.25
N TYR A 217 -5.65 -19.20 13.25
CA TYR A 217 -4.86 -19.51 14.44
C TYR A 217 -4.90 -18.46 15.55
N SER A 218 -5.20 -17.20 15.24
CA SER A 218 -5.36 -16.14 16.25
C SER A 218 -6.63 -16.28 17.08
N GLY A 219 -7.60 -17.07 16.62
CA GLY A 219 -8.94 -17.16 17.21
C GLY A 219 -9.82 -15.92 16.99
N THR A 220 -9.30 -14.85 16.37
CA THR A 220 -10.08 -13.65 16.03
C THR A 220 -10.99 -13.95 14.85
N LYS A 221 -12.29 -13.66 15.02
CA LYS A 221 -13.28 -13.82 13.96
C LYS A 221 -13.82 -12.47 13.53
N SER A 222 -14.01 -12.30 12.24
CA SER A 222 -14.75 -11.16 11.69
C SER A 222 -16.22 -11.23 12.09
N ASP A 223 -16.86 -10.09 12.24
CA ASP A 223 -18.33 -10.02 12.44
C ASP A 223 -19.08 -10.37 11.14
N PHE A 224 -18.40 -10.31 9.98
CA PHE A 224 -18.94 -10.63 8.66
C PHE A 224 -18.52 -12.03 8.21
N THR A 225 -19.42 -12.77 7.56
CA THR A 225 -19.14 -14.11 7.01
C THR A 225 -18.47 -14.04 5.65
N GLU A 226 -18.69 -12.96 4.90
CA GLU A 226 -18.10 -12.71 3.59
C GLU A 226 -17.50 -11.30 3.51
N LEU A 227 -16.45 -11.16 2.70
CA LEU A 227 -15.85 -9.88 2.31
C LEU A 227 -15.83 -9.81 0.77
N GLU A 228 -16.46 -8.78 0.22
CA GLU A 228 -16.43 -8.47 -1.19
C GLU A 228 -15.71 -7.15 -1.43
N LEU A 229 -14.61 -7.18 -2.17
CA LEU A 229 -13.90 -6.00 -2.64
C LEU A 229 -14.36 -5.71 -4.08
N ARG A 230 -15.07 -4.60 -4.28
CA ARG A 230 -15.47 -4.10 -5.60
C ARG A 230 -14.54 -3.01 -6.07
N PHE A 231 -14.00 -3.19 -7.25
CA PHE A 231 -13.10 -2.23 -7.86
C PHE A 231 -13.86 -1.23 -8.71
N VAL A 232 -13.94 -0.01 -8.22
CA VAL A 232 -14.68 1.09 -8.85
C VAL A 232 -13.74 2.28 -8.98
N ASP A 233 -13.50 2.74 -10.20
CA ASP A 233 -12.59 3.87 -10.43
C ASP A 233 -13.29 5.21 -10.24
N GLU A 234 -14.58 5.31 -10.64
CA GLU A 234 -15.35 6.54 -10.56
C GLU A 234 -15.77 6.88 -9.13
N ALA A 235 -15.25 7.98 -8.61
CA ALA A 235 -15.50 8.40 -7.22
C ALA A 235 -16.99 8.68 -6.93
N ALA A 236 -17.72 9.27 -7.88
CA ALA A 236 -19.16 9.51 -7.76
C ALA A 236 -19.95 8.20 -7.68
N THR A 237 -19.54 7.16 -8.40
CA THR A 237 -20.14 5.82 -8.32
C THR A 237 -19.90 5.20 -6.95
N LYS A 238 -18.69 5.29 -6.41
CA LYS A 238 -18.38 4.82 -5.03
C LYS A 238 -19.23 5.53 -3.99
N LEU A 239 -19.40 6.84 -4.11
CA LEU A 239 -20.28 7.60 -3.22
C LEU A 239 -21.74 7.13 -3.33
N ALA A 240 -22.26 6.95 -4.53
CA ALA A 240 -23.62 6.47 -4.75
C ALA A 240 -23.84 5.07 -4.14
N MET A 241 -22.89 4.15 -4.30
CA MET A 241 -22.93 2.82 -3.68
C MET A 241 -22.95 2.90 -2.15
N LEU A 242 -22.17 3.80 -1.56
CA LEU A 242 -22.12 4.02 -0.12
C LEU A 242 -23.46 4.58 0.39
N LEU A 243 -24.01 5.59 -0.28
CA LEU A 243 -25.27 6.24 0.10
C LEU A 243 -26.48 5.31 -0.05
N SER A 244 -26.50 4.48 -1.08
CA SER A 244 -27.58 3.49 -1.29
C SER A 244 -27.50 2.29 -0.36
N GLY A 245 -26.37 2.07 0.31
CA GLY A 245 -26.09 0.87 1.11
C GLY A 245 -25.68 -0.35 0.26
N GLU A 246 -25.38 -0.17 -1.02
CA GLU A 246 -24.78 -1.23 -1.85
C GLU A 246 -23.34 -1.54 -1.42
N ALA A 247 -22.61 -0.55 -0.93
CA ALA A 247 -21.32 -0.71 -0.26
C ALA A 247 -21.41 -0.22 1.19
N ALA A 248 -20.76 -0.95 2.09
CA ALA A 248 -20.66 -0.57 3.50
C ALA A 248 -19.48 0.41 3.74
N ILE A 249 -18.45 0.32 2.90
CA ILE A 249 -17.22 1.11 3.00
C ILE A 249 -16.83 1.59 1.60
N ALA A 250 -16.31 2.83 1.49
CA ALA A 250 -15.78 3.36 0.24
C ALA A 250 -14.52 4.21 0.43
N ASP A 251 -13.54 4.08 -0.48
CA ASP A 251 -12.42 5.00 -0.59
C ASP A 251 -12.83 6.19 -1.47
N LEU A 252 -13.11 7.31 -0.85
CA LEU A 252 -13.54 8.53 -1.51
C LEU A 252 -12.44 9.60 -1.47
N PRO A 253 -12.34 10.45 -2.51
CA PRO A 253 -11.58 11.68 -2.41
C PRO A 253 -12.16 12.57 -1.30
N ARG A 254 -11.31 13.39 -0.69
CA ARG A 254 -11.70 14.20 0.48
C ARG A 254 -12.80 15.22 0.16
N GLU A 255 -12.86 15.73 -1.05
CA GLU A 255 -13.95 16.59 -1.50
C GLU A 255 -15.33 15.91 -1.38
N LEU A 256 -15.43 14.62 -1.74
CA LEU A 256 -16.65 13.83 -1.63
C LEU A 256 -16.90 13.29 -0.20
N MET A 257 -15.87 13.29 0.66
CA MET A 257 -16.06 12.94 2.08
C MET A 257 -17.03 13.89 2.76
N SER A 258 -16.97 15.18 2.47
CA SER A 258 -17.89 16.18 3.04
C SER A 258 -19.33 15.92 2.61
N GLU A 259 -19.55 15.52 1.36
CA GLU A 259 -20.87 15.14 0.86
C GLU A 259 -21.39 13.86 1.55
N ALA A 260 -20.53 12.85 1.70
CA ALA A 260 -20.86 11.62 2.41
C ALA A 260 -21.26 11.90 3.87
N ILE A 261 -20.47 12.72 4.59
CA ILE A 261 -20.76 13.12 5.97
C ILE A 261 -22.09 13.86 6.07
N ASN A 262 -22.36 14.81 5.17
CA ASN A 262 -23.61 15.57 5.14
C ASN A 262 -24.83 14.65 4.86
N ALA A 263 -24.62 13.55 4.16
CA ALA A 263 -25.64 12.53 3.91
C ALA A 263 -25.75 11.49 5.04
N GLY A 264 -25.04 11.66 6.15
CA GLY A 264 -25.12 10.80 7.33
C GLY A 264 -24.18 9.60 7.33
N MET A 265 -23.16 9.60 6.45
CA MET A 265 -22.07 8.63 6.51
C MET A 265 -21.02 9.06 7.54
N GLU A 266 -20.24 8.10 8.03
CA GLU A 266 -19.14 8.35 8.95
C GLU A 266 -17.79 8.09 8.27
N THR A 267 -16.72 8.59 8.88
CA THR A 267 -15.35 8.39 8.36
C THR A 267 -14.45 7.77 9.41
N THR A 268 -13.50 6.97 8.97
CA THR A 268 -12.40 6.48 9.79
C THR A 268 -11.07 6.87 9.14
N GLN A 269 -10.05 7.07 9.95
CA GLN A 269 -8.72 7.43 9.46
C GLN A 269 -7.62 6.75 10.28
N SER A 270 -6.45 6.60 9.68
CA SER A 270 -5.28 6.07 10.39
C SER A 270 -4.87 6.98 11.55
N ALA A 271 -4.40 6.37 12.64
CA ALA A 271 -3.97 7.10 13.84
C ALA A 271 -2.80 8.06 13.57
N ARG A 272 -1.97 7.74 12.57
CA ARG A 272 -0.83 8.54 12.15
C ARG A 272 -0.95 8.88 10.66
N ALA A 273 -0.22 9.88 10.20
CA ALA A 273 0.03 10.07 8.79
C ALA A 273 0.90 8.89 8.30
N THR A 274 0.35 8.08 7.43
CA THR A 274 0.93 6.81 6.99
C THR A 274 1.10 6.71 5.49
N LEU A 275 0.60 7.70 4.79
CA LEU A 275 0.75 7.81 3.34
C LEU A 275 1.57 9.05 3.02
N GLN A 276 2.43 8.93 2.06
CA GLN A 276 3.23 10.03 1.53
C GLN A 276 2.95 10.16 0.05
N THR A 277 2.77 11.38 -0.42
CA THR A 277 2.75 11.70 -1.83
C THR A 277 4.01 12.47 -2.15
N ASP A 278 4.66 12.07 -3.21
CA ASP A 278 5.79 12.78 -3.80
C ASP A 278 5.73 12.61 -5.31
N VAL A 279 6.59 13.31 -6.02
CA VAL A 279 6.65 13.25 -7.46
C VAL A 279 8.09 13.00 -7.87
N VAL A 280 8.30 11.93 -8.63
CA VAL A 280 9.60 11.44 -9.03
C VAL A 280 10.01 12.03 -10.37
N LEU A 281 11.19 12.62 -10.41
CA LEU A 281 11.84 13.10 -11.63
C LEU A 281 12.63 11.95 -12.26
N ASN A 282 11.96 11.11 -13.06
CA ASN A 282 12.59 9.96 -13.70
C ASN A 282 13.45 10.36 -14.91
N GLY A 283 14.33 9.45 -15.34
CA GLY A 283 15.18 9.62 -16.50
C GLY A 283 16.62 10.03 -16.19
N LEU A 284 16.95 10.21 -14.91
CA LEU A 284 18.32 10.53 -14.47
C LEU A 284 19.11 9.25 -14.19
N TYR A 285 19.13 8.35 -15.18
CA TYR A 285 19.83 7.07 -15.15
C TYR A 285 21.26 7.25 -15.64
N CYS A 286 22.19 7.38 -14.72
CA CYS A 286 23.59 7.57 -15.07
C CYS A 286 24.36 6.28 -14.79
N GLU A 287 24.70 5.53 -15.81
CA GLU A 287 25.72 4.49 -15.68
C GLU A 287 27.09 5.12 -15.44
N THR A 288 27.94 4.39 -14.71
CA THR A 288 29.31 4.82 -14.41
C THR A 288 30.05 5.22 -15.69
N GLY A 289 30.42 6.47 -15.76
CA GLY A 289 31.21 7.00 -16.87
C GLY A 289 30.44 7.39 -18.13
N ASP A 290 29.10 7.32 -18.14
CA ASP A 290 28.31 7.86 -19.25
C ASP A 290 28.12 9.39 -19.12
N PRO A 291 28.81 10.20 -19.89
CA PRO A 291 28.66 11.66 -19.86
C PRO A 291 27.33 12.13 -20.50
N ALA A 292 26.58 11.23 -21.15
CA ALA A 292 25.36 11.56 -21.88
C ALA A 292 24.09 11.39 -21.00
N CYS A 293 24.24 10.90 -19.78
CA CYS A 293 23.15 10.62 -18.88
C CYS A 293 22.22 11.82 -18.68
N GLY A 294 20.98 11.68 -19.13
CA GLY A 294 19.94 12.69 -18.95
C GLY A 294 20.19 14.02 -19.64
N LYS A 295 21.20 14.15 -20.52
CA LYS A 295 21.59 15.43 -21.13
C LYS A 295 20.48 16.11 -21.91
N ASP A 296 19.57 15.34 -22.47
CA ASP A 296 18.47 15.86 -23.28
C ASP A 296 17.22 16.20 -22.45
N LEU A 297 17.24 15.89 -21.15
CA LEU A 297 16.11 16.17 -20.24
C LEU A 297 16.31 17.55 -19.59
N PRO A 298 15.30 18.43 -19.63
CA PRO A 298 15.41 19.73 -18.95
C PRO A 298 15.78 19.60 -17.48
N TRP A 299 15.17 18.64 -16.76
CA TRP A 299 15.45 18.41 -15.34
C TRP A 299 16.75 17.63 -15.05
N ALA A 300 17.59 17.35 -16.05
CA ALA A 300 18.98 16.97 -15.79
C ALA A 300 19.80 18.15 -15.24
N ASP A 301 19.43 19.38 -15.60
CA ASP A 301 20.00 20.58 -15.02
C ASP A 301 19.42 20.84 -13.60
N ARG A 302 20.30 20.97 -12.60
CA ARG A 302 19.89 21.23 -11.22
C ARG A 302 19.04 22.51 -11.09
N ARG A 303 19.33 23.56 -11.88
CA ARG A 303 18.58 24.82 -11.86
C ARG A 303 17.13 24.61 -12.31
N ILE A 304 16.90 23.72 -13.27
CA ILE A 304 15.55 23.38 -13.72
C ILE A 304 14.84 22.57 -12.63
N ARG A 305 15.50 21.62 -11.95
CA ARG A 305 14.88 20.90 -10.81
C ARG A 305 14.51 21.84 -9.67
N GLU A 306 15.39 22.78 -9.32
CA GLU A 306 15.11 23.82 -8.35
C GLU A 306 13.91 24.67 -8.81
N ALA A 307 13.91 25.14 -10.06
CA ALA A 307 12.80 25.94 -10.62
C ALA A 307 11.46 25.20 -10.56
N ILE A 308 11.42 23.91 -10.94
CA ILE A 308 10.22 23.07 -10.83
C ILE A 308 9.74 23.03 -9.37
N ASN A 309 10.65 22.81 -8.42
CA ASN A 309 10.31 22.68 -7.00
C ASN A 309 9.72 23.98 -6.40
N ILE A 310 10.36 25.12 -6.67
CA ILE A 310 9.94 26.41 -6.10
C ILE A 310 8.81 27.10 -6.90
N ALA A 311 8.43 26.56 -8.06
CA ALA A 311 7.25 26.99 -8.81
C ALA A 311 5.94 26.54 -8.15
N LEU A 312 5.97 25.58 -7.21
CA LEU A 312 4.79 24.98 -6.62
C LEU A 312 4.40 25.67 -5.31
N ASN A 313 3.17 26.17 -5.25
CA ASN A 313 2.58 26.67 -4.00
C ASN A 313 1.98 25.48 -3.20
N ARG A 314 2.84 24.80 -2.45
CA ARG A 314 2.43 23.61 -1.70
C ARG A 314 1.42 23.89 -0.60
N ASP A 315 1.43 25.09 -0.02
CA ASP A 315 0.46 25.46 1.01
C ASP A 315 -0.95 25.58 0.40
N GLU A 316 -1.08 26.24 -0.74
CA GLU A 316 -2.35 26.30 -1.48
C GLU A 316 -2.80 24.93 -1.96
N MET A 317 -1.87 24.12 -2.50
CA MET A 317 -2.17 22.74 -2.91
C MET A 317 -2.64 21.89 -1.72
N LEU A 318 -2.05 22.07 -0.52
CA LEU A 318 -2.46 21.37 0.69
C LEU A 318 -3.92 21.66 1.07
N GLU A 319 -4.31 22.94 1.00
CA GLU A 319 -5.68 23.38 1.30
C GLU A 319 -6.69 22.83 0.28
N VAL A 320 -6.32 22.80 -1.00
CA VAL A 320 -7.19 22.30 -2.08
C VAL A 320 -7.34 20.78 -2.02
N LEU A 321 -6.23 20.06 -1.86
CA LEU A 321 -6.22 18.59 -1.93
C LEU A 321 -6.70 17.94 -0.63
N PHE A 322 -6.45 18.58 0.53
CA PHE A 322 -6.67 17.98 1.83
C PHE A 322 -7.39 18.94 2.79
N PRO A 323 -8.58 19.44 2.42
CA PRO A 323 -9.32 20.38 3.25
C PRO A 323 -9.65 19.78 4.62
N GLY A 324 -9.59 20.59 5.66
CA GLY A 324 -9.93 20.18 7.03
C GLY A 324 -8.80 19.50 7.79
N GLY A 325 -7.60 19.43 7.24
CA GLY A 325 -6.43 18.88 7.92
C GLY A 325 -6.20 17.38 7.68
N GLY A 326 -5.34 16.77 8.47
CA GLY A 326 -4.94 15.36 8.29
C GLY A 326 -3.77 15.17 7.33
N ALA A 327 -3.24 16.27 6.79
CA ALA A 327 -2.05 16.28 5.96
C ALA A 327 -1.08 17.38 6.40
N LYS A 328 0.17 17.22 6.08
CA LYS A 328 1.23 18.22 6.27
C LYS A 328 2.21 18.16 5.11
N LEU A 329 3.00 19.21 4.95
CA LEU A 329 4.11 19.20 4.00
C LEU A 329 5.15 18.16 4.41
N LEU A 330 5.69 17.44 3.42
CA LEU A 330 6.74 16.47 3.59
C LEU A 330 8.07 17.08 3.14
N ALA A 331 9.03 17.16 4.07
CA ALA A 331 10.36 17.67 3.75
C ALA A 331 11.13 16.74 2.83
N ARG A 332 11.07 15.44 3.09
CA ARG A 332 11.73 14.43 2.29
C ARG A 332 11.21 13.03 2.58
N TYR A 333 11.18 12.17 1.55
CA TYR A 333 10.87 10.75 1.70
C TYR A 333 11.91 10.03 2.58
N ALA A 334 11.44 9.13 3.45
CA ALA A 334 12.22 8.37 4.43
C ALA A 334 12.99 9.20 5.48
N MET A 335 12.82 10.51 5.52
CA MET A 335 13.40 11.36 6.57
C MET A 335 12.36 11.64 7.66
N ALA A 336 12.05 10.64 8.46
CA ALA A 336 11.19 10.79 9.63
C ALA A 336 11.98 10.55 10.91
N PRO A 337 11.57 11.14 12.04
CA PRO A 337 12.19 10.87 13.34
C PRO A 337 12.31 9.36 13.60
N GLY A 338 13.49 8.93 14.05
CA GLY A 338 13.78 7.53 14.33
C GLY A 338 14.39 6.74 13.16
N HIS A 339 14.46 7.31 11.95
CA HIS A 339 15.15 6.67 10.82
C HIS A 339 16.65 6.98 10.81
N GLU A 340 17.43 6.01 10.30
CA GLU A 340 18.86 6.25 10.05
C GLU A 340 19.00 7.40 9.03
N GLY A 341 19.82 8.38 9.36
CA GLY A 341 20.05 9.56 8.53
C GLY A 341 19.05 10.69 8.70
N TYR A 342 18.07 10.58 9.62
CA TYR A 342 17.19 11.70 9.90
C TYR A 342 17.97 12.93 10.40
N ASP A 343 17.76 14.05 9.72
CA ASP A 343 18.34 15.33 10.05
C ASP A 343 17.21 16.38 10.16
N PRO A 344 16.85 16.80 11.38
CA PRO A 344 15.77 17.78 11.56
C PRO A 344 16.07 19.15 10.93
N THR A 345 17.33 19.46 10.63
CA THR A 345 17.68 20.71 9.95
C THR A 345 17.13 20.78 8.53
N LEU A 346 16.91 19.65 7.88
CA LEU A 346 16.32 19.59 6.55
C LEU A 346 14.84 19.97 6.55
N GLU A 347 14.11 19.74 7.63
CA GLU A 347 12.72 20.21 7.76
C GLU A 347 12.65 21.75 7.81
N GLU A 348 13.58 22.38 8.50
CA GLU A 348 13.65 23.84 8.54
C GLU A 348 14.14 24.43 7.21
N ARG A 349 15.15 23.83 6.61
CA ARG A 349 15.66 24.23 5.29
C ARG A 349 14.60 24.07 4.19
N PHE A 350 13.75 23.04 4.27
CA PHE A 350 12.66 22.82 3.32
C PHE A 350 11.69 24.01 3.27
N LYS A 351 11.38 24.61 4.42
CA LYS A 351 10.48 25.75 4.51
C LYS A 351 11.00 27.00 3.78
N THR A 352 12.30 27.10 3.56
CA THR A 352 12.95 28.24 2.92
C THR A 352 13.47 27.91 1.53
N GLU A 353 14.18 26.80 1.36
CA GLU A 353 14.83 26.43 0.09
C GLU A 353 13.83 25.89 -0.94
N TYR A 354 12.72 25.29 -0.48
CA TYR A 354 11.62 24.79 -1.32
C TYR A 354 10.39 25.70 -1.30
N ALA A 355 10.50 26.90 -0.70
CA ALA A 355 9.40 27.85 -0.63
C ALA A 355 8.95 28.29 -2.03
N TYR A 356 7.64 28.52 -2.17
CA TYR A 356 7.06 29.02 -3.42
C TYR A 356 7.68 30.36 -3.83
N ASN A 357 8.31 30.40 -4.98
CA ASN A 357 8.96 31.59 -5.53
C ASN A 357 8.96 31.55 -7.08
N PRO A 358 7.83 31.90 -7.72
CA PRO A 358 7.68 31.83 -9.16
C PRO A 358 8.66 32.75 -9.92
N GLU A 359 9.02 33.90 -9.34
CA GLU A 359 9.96 34.82 -9.98
C GLU A 359 11.40 34.26 -9.99
N ARG A 360 11.82 33.63 -8.90
CA ARG A 360 13.12 32.93 -8.87
C ARG A 360 13.11 31.72 -9.79
N ALA A 361 11.99 30.99 -9.90
CA ALA A 361 11.84 29.89 -10.85
C ALA A 361 12.06 30.36 -12.30
N LYS A 362 11.43 31.44 -12.72
CA LYS A 362 11.64 32.06 -14.04
C LYS A 362 13.10 32.50 -14.26
N ALA A 363 13.74 33.06 -13.23
CA ALA A 363 15.15 33.44 -13.30
C ALA A 363 16.05 32.23 -13.51
N LEU A 364 15.85 31.15 -12.77
CA LEU A 364 16.59 29.90 -12.92
C LEU A 364 16.41 29.27 -14.30
N MET A 365 15.19 29.25 -14.83
CA MET A 365 14.91 28.80 -16.19
C MET A 365 15.73 29.59 -17.23
N LYS A 366 15.72 30.93 -17.11
CA LYS A 366 16.51 31.80 -17.97
C LYS A 366 18.01 31.56 -17.83
N GLU A 367 18.52 31.42 -16.60
CA GLU A 367 19.92 31.10 -16.31
C GLU A 367 20.34 29.74 -16.91
N ALA A 368 19.42 28.77 -16.99
CA ALA A 368 19.63 27.48 -17.63
C ALA A 368 19.52 27.52 -19.17
N GLY A 369 19.01 28.63 -19.73
CA GLY A 369 18.77 28.78 -21.16
C GLY A 369 17.48 28.11 -21.65
N TYR A 370 16.54 27.84 -20.76
CA TYR A 370 15.25 27.21 -21.10
C TYR A 370 14.32 28.19 -21.84
N PRO A 371 13.63 27.79 -22.93
CA PRO A 371 13.61 26.42 -23.50
C PRO A 371 14.72 26.14 -24.52
N ASP A 372 15.37 27.15 -25.07
CA ASP A 372 16.17 27.11 -26.31
C ASP A 372 17.45 26.27 -26.20
N ALA A 373 18.00 26.11 -24.99
CA ALA A 373 19.20 25.29 -24.75
C ALA A 373 18.91 23.77 -24.69
N PHE A 374 17.63 23.37 -24.74
CA PHE A 374 17.23 21.97 -24.60
C PHE A 374 16.68 21.43 -25.92
N PRO A 375 17.19 20.28 -26.41
CA PRO A 375 16.69 19.65 -27.63
C PRO A 375 15.19 19.31 -27.57
N ASP A 376 14.71 18.88 -26.40
CA ASP A 376 13.32 18.68 -26.09
C ASP A 376 13.00 19.35 -24.73
N PRO A 377 12.42 20.56 -24.74
CA PRO A 377 12.13 21.29 -23.50
C PRO A 377 10.86 20.82 -22.78
N THR A 378 10.19 19.79 -23.29
CA THR A 378 8.89 19.37 -22.77
C THR A 378 8.98 18.67 -21.40
N ILE A 379 8.27 19.20 -20.42
CA ILE A 379 8.08 18.57 -19.10
C ILE A 379 6.88 17.62 -19.18
N ARG A 380 7.16 16.31 -19.19
CA ARG A 380 6.14 15.26 -19.33
C ARG A 380 5.66 14.79 -17.96
N LEU A 381 4.47 15.21 -17.58
CA LEU A 381 3.80 14.83 -16.34
C LEU A 381 2.85 13.66 -16.58
N VAL A 382 2.82 12.72 -15.65
CA VAL A 382 1.96 11.54 -15.74
C VAL A 382 0.76 11.64 -14.80
N LEU A 383 -0.44 11.47 -15.35
CA LEU A 383 -1.65 11.18 -14.60
C LEU A 383 -1.72 9.66 -14.38
N LYS A 384 -1.67 9.25 -13.12
CA LYS A 384 -1.71 7.85 -12.74
C LYS A 384 -2.61 7.66 -11.52
N PRO A 385 -3.74 6.94 -11.63
CA PRO A 385 -4.59 6.63 -10.50
C PRO A 385 -3.80 5.88 -9.40
N SER A 386 -4.10 6.19 -8.16
CA SER A 386 -3.44 5.55 -7.01
C SER A 386 -4.46 5.17 -5.93
N ALA A 387 -4.64 3.88 -5.71
CA ALA A 387 -5.55 3.36 -4.70
C ALA A 387 -5.24 3.95 -3.31
N GLY A 388 -6.27 4.43 -2.61
CA GLY A 388 -6.18 5.02 -1.27
C GLY A 388 -5.70 6.48 -1.22
N VAL A 389 -5.36 7.09 -2.37
CA VAL A 389 -5.07 8.53 -2.50
C VAL A 389 -5.57 9.03 -3.86
N PRO A 390 -6.89 9.12 -4.04
CA PRO A 390 -7.47 9.56 -5.32
C PRO A 390 -7.08 10.99 -5.70
N GLU A 391 -6.71 11.83 -4.75
CA GLU A 391 -6.25 13.20 -4.95
C GLU A 391 -4.95 13.32 -5.77
N ILE A 392 -4.23 12.22 -5.98
CA ILE A 392 -2.97 12.23 -6.75
C ILE A 392 -3.17 12.73 -8.20
N ALA A 393 -4.30 12.43 -8.82
CA ALA A 393 -4.57 12.93 -10.17
C ALA A 393 -4.68 14.46 -10.17
N LEU A 394 -5.51 15.01 -9.28
CA LEU A 394 -5.63 16.46 -9.10
C LEU A 394 -4.32 17.13 -8.68
N GLN A 395 -3.50 16.46 -7.86
CA GLN A 395 -2.16 16.94 -7.53
C GLN A 395 -1.30 17.16 -8.79
N MET A 396 -1.34 16.23 -9.74
CA MET A 396 -0.56 16.36 -10.98
C MET A 396 -1.12 17.44 -11.91
N GLU A 397 -2.43 17.63 -11.95
CA GLU A 397 -3.06 18.72 -12.68
C GLU A 397 -2.67 20.11 -12.12
N LEU A 398 -2.67 20.25 -10.80
CA LEU A 398 -2.20 21.47 -10.14
C LEU A 398 -0.72 21.73 -10.43
N ILE A 399 0.13 20.72 -10.34
CA ILE A 399 1.56 20.83 -10.70
C ILE A 399 1.70 21.32 -12.14
N HIS A 400 0.96 20.75 -13.08
CA HIS A 400 0.95 21.18 -14.47
C HIS A 400 0.61 22.67 -14.59
N GLN A 401 -0.47 23.13 -13.91
CA GLN A 401 -0.89 24.53 -13.95
C GLN A 401 0.20 25.48 -13.42
N TYR A 402 0.84 25.13 -12.30
CA TYR A 402 1.93 25.92 -11.74
C TYR A 402 3.14 26.00 -12.68
N LEU A 403 3.51 24.91 -13.30
CA LEU A 403 4.65 24.87 -14.24
C LEU A 403 4.36 25.70 -15.49
N VAL A 404 3.17 25.59 -16.07
CA VAL A 404 2.75 26.41 -17.22
C VAL A 404 2.73 27.90 -16.86
N ALA A 405 2.26 28.25 -15.65
CA ALA A 405 2.18 29.64 -15.19
C ALA A 405 3.56 30.32 -15.07
N VAL A 406 4.63 29.57 -14.79
CA VAL A 406 5.99 30.13 -14.78
C VAL A 406 6.71 30.02 -16.13
N GLY A 407 6.08 29.39 -17.14
CA GLY A 407 6.58 29.35 -18.52
C GLY A 407 7.22 28.02 -18.95
N PHE A 408 7.05 26.95 -18.18
CA PHE A 408 7.45 25.62 -18.65
C PHE A 408 6.52 25.12 -19.76
N GLN A 409 7.09 24.45 -20.77
CA GLN A 409 6.33 23.67 -21.75
C GLN A 409 5.98 22.32 -21.13
N ALA A 410 4.85 22.24 -20.43
CA ALA A 410 4.43 21.03 -19.71
C ALA A 410 3.24 20.38 -20.40
N GLU A 411 3.20 19.04 -20.39
CA GLU A 411 2.10 18.22 -20.90
C GLU A 411 1.70 17.15 -19.87
N LEU A 412 0.42 16.80 -19.85
CA LEU A 412 -0.12 15.71 -19.05
C LEU A 412 -0.36 14.48 -19.94
N ARG A 413 0.04 13.31 -19.46
CA ARG A 413 -0.18 12.01 -20.13
C ARG A 413 -0.79 11.01 -19.15
N GLU A 414 -1.88 10.38 -19.54
CA GLU A 414 -2.42 9.27 -18.77
C GLU A 414 -1.59 8.02 -18.98
N MET A 415 -1.18 7.38 -17.87
CA MET A 415 -0.46 6.11 -17.87
C MET A 415 -0.88 5.27 -16.70
N ASP A 416 -0.96 3.97 -16.88
CA ASP A 416 -1.16 3.03 -15.79
C ASP A 416 0.15 2.72 -15.04
N HIS A 417 0.00 2.10 -13.85
CA HIS A 417 1.14 1.77 -12.99
C HIS A 417 2.08 0.73 -13.63
N ALA A 418 1.54 -0.23 -14.39
CA ALA A 418 2.33 -1.29 -15.02
C ALA A 418 3.21 -0.73 -16.14
N THR A 419 2.66 0.18 -16.94
CA THR A 419 3.39 0.90 -18.00
C THR A 419 4.54 1.72 -17.43
N VAL A 420 4.29 2.56 -16.41
CA VAL A 420 5.35 3.35 -15.74
C VAL A 420 6.41 2.43 -15.15
N GLY A 421 6.00 1.34 -14.50
CA GLY A 421 6.92 0.36 -13.94
C GLY A 421 7.77 -0.36 -15.01
N ALA A 422 7.19 -0.71 -16.16
CA ALA A 422 7.92 -1.32 -17.28
C ALA A 422 8.96 -0.35 -17.86
N MET A 423 8.58 0.91 -18.08
CA MET A 423 9.51 1.97 -18.55
C MET A 423 10.65 2.19 -17.54
N GLY A 424 10.35 2.19 -16.24
CA GLY A 424 11.39 2.32 -15.20
C GLY A 424 12.38 1.15 -15.21
N ARG A 425 11.91 -0.09 -15.37
CA ARG A 425 12.79 -1.27 -15.51
C ARG A 425 13.65 -1.22 -16.77
N ALA A 426 13.08 -0.76 -17.88
CA ALA A 426 13.80 -0.59 -19.14
C ALA A 426 14.73 0.62 -19.14
N ARG A 427 14.72 1.46 -18.10
CA ARG A 427 15.42 2.76 -18.04
C ARG A 427 15.03 3.72 -19.18
N GLU A 428 13.77 3.69 -19.56
CA GLU A 428 13.18 4.52 -20.61
C GLU A 428 12.11 5.48 -20.06
N ALA A 429 12.01 5.61 -18.73
CA ALA A 429 11.04 6.47 -18.08
C ALA A 429 11.49 7.93 -18.05
N TYR A 430 11.48 8.59 -19.20
CA TYR A 430 11.78 10.02 -19.33
C TYR A 430 10.53 10.86 -19.03
N ILE A 431 10.03 10.74 -17.80
CA ILE A 431 8.77 11.30 -17.34
C ILE A 431 8.85 11.75 -15.86
N ILE A 432 7.95 12.63 -15.48
CA ILE A 432 7.73 13.03 -14.09
C ILE A 432 6.40 12.39 -13.65
N HIS A 433 6.45 11.50 -12.68
CA HIS A 433 5.26 10.76 -12.27
C HIS A 433 5.00 10.82 -10.76
N PRO A 434 3.72 10.76 -10.35
CA PRO A 434 3.39 10.72 -8.94
C PRO A 434 3.77 9.37 -8.32
N SER A 435 4.21 9.44 -7.08
CA SER A 435 4.48 8.29 -6.25
C SER A 435 3.63 8.37 -4.98
N LYS A 436 3.05 7.22 -4.61
CA LYS A 436 2.42 7.03 -3.32
C LYS A 436 3.23 6.02 -2.52
N ASN A 437 3.64 6.43 -1.35
CA ASN A 437 4.42 5.59 -0.47
C ASN A 437 3.66 5.35 0.83
N GLY A 438 3.90 4.18 1.40
CA GLY A 438 3.39 3.83 2.72
C GLY A 438 4.21 4.47 3.84
N PRO A 439 4.02 3.97 5.06
CA PRO A 439 4.76 4.45 6.21
C PRO A 439 6.26 4.39 5.96
N PRO A 440 7.02 5.19 6.71
CA PRO A 440 8.46 5.22 6.56
C PRO A 440 9.06 3.81 6.49
N ARG A 441 9.84 3.57 5.45
CA ARG A 441 10.54 2.30 5.24
C ARG A 441 11.91 2.38 5.88
N PRO A 442 12.53 1.25 6.25
CA PRO A 442 13.94 1.24 6.59
C PRO A 442 14.77 1.98 5.54
N THR A 443 15.76 2.74 5.98
CA THR A 443 16.54 3.63 5.11
C THR A 443 17.17 2.89 3.93
N GLU A 444 17.68 1.67 4.12
CA GLU A 444 18.23 0.87 3.02
C GLU A 444 17.17 0.50 1.98
N VAL A 445 15.98 0.14 2.43
CA VAL A 445 14.86 -0.18 1.54
C VAL A 445 14.46 1.06 0.73
N ALA A 446 14.45 2.23 1.36
CA ALA A 446 14.15 3.50 0.69
C ALA A 446 15.22 3.86 -0.34
N PHE A 447 16.49 3.75 -0.01
CA PHE A 447 17.60 4.05 -0.93
C PHE A 447 17.53 3.21 -2.20
N ARG A 448 17.31 1.90 -2.05
CA ARG A 448 17.23 0.97 -3.19
C ARG A 448 15.94 1.10 -3.98
N ALA A 449 14.83 1.45 -3.33
CA ALA A 449 13.55 1.56 -4.01
C ALA A 449 13.43 2.87 -4.82
N PHE A 450 14.12 3.95 -4.41
CA PHE A 450 13.84 5.29 -4.94
C PHE A 450 15.04 6.02 -5.51
N TYR A 451 16.29 5.63 -5.19
CA TYR A 451 17.44 6.44 -5.58
C TYR A 451 18.49 5.69 -6.38
N SER A 452 19.07 4.63 -5.86
CA SER A 452 20.12 3.94 -6.59
C SER A 452 19.96 2.44 -6.43
N ASN A 453 19.53 1.81 -7.50
CA ASN A 453 19.41 0.37 -7.59
C ASN A 453 19.67 -0.06 -9.05
N PRO A 454 20.92 -0.05 -9.51
CA PRO A 454 21.26 -0.47 -10.86
C PRO A 454 20.66 -1.86 -11.16
N GLY A 455 19.76 -1.93 -12.15
CA GLY A 455 18.99 -3.13 -12.47
C GLY A 455 17.64 -3.28 -11.79
N GLY A 456 17.31 -2.47 -10.78
CA GLY A 456 15.99 -2.44 -10.12
C GLY A 456 14.97 -1.52 -10.81
N PRO A 457 13.69 -1.61 -10.45
CA PRO A 457 12.65 -0.69 -10.90
C PRO A 457 12.67 0.62 -10.08
N TYR A 458 12.12 1.70 -10.59
CA TYR A 458 11.87 2.96 -9.89
C TYR A 458 13.10 3.74 -9.46
N GLN A 459 13.95 4.16 -10.41
CA GLN A 459 15.06 5.03 -10.08
C GLN A 459 14.76 6.46 -10.48
N GLY A 460 14.75 7.33 -9.47
CA GLY A 460 14.69 8.77 -9.65
C GLY A 460 16.06 9.40 -9.87
N TRP A 461 17.10 8.83 -9.27
CA TRP A 461 18.44 9.42 -9.28
C TRP A 461 19.54 8.38 -9.16
N GLU A 462 20.35 8.22 -10.18
CA GLU A 462 21.54 7.36 -10.17
C GLU A 462 22.78 8.15 -10.59
N ASN A 463 23.81 8.09 -9.78
CA ASN A 463 25.16 8.49 -10.15
C ASN A 463 26.19 7.71 -9.33
N ASP A 464 27.47 7.79 -9.70
CA ASP A 464 28.56 7.06 -9.05
C ASP A 464 28.66 7.35 -7.55
N TRP A 465 28.51 8.61 -7.17
CA TRP A 465 28.60 9.02 -5.77
C TRP A 465 27.48 8.40 -4.92
N THR A 466 26.23 8.55 -5.35
CA THR A 466 25.06 7.99 -4.64
C THR A 466 25.15 6.47 -4.57
N THR A 467 25.52 5.82 -5.67
CA THR A 467 25.70 4.36 -5.74
C THR A 467 26.78 3.88 -4.79
N ALA A 468 27.94 4.56 -4.75
CA ALA A 468 29.04 4.22 -3.83
C ALA A 468 28.64 4.41 -2.37
N LYS A 469 27.93 5.50 -2.02
CA LYS A 469 27.47 5.79 -0.66
C LYS A 469 26.41 4.78 -0.19
N ILE A 470 25.43 4.45 -1.03
CA ILE A 470 24.41 3.45 -0.70
C ILE A 470 25.05 2.07 -0.52
N LYS A 471 26.03 1.71 -1.35
CA LYS A 471 26.80 0.48 -1.18
C LYS A 471 27.58 0.46 0.14
N ALA A 472 28.22 1.56 0.51
CA ALA A 472 28.93 1.70 1.79
C ALA A 472 27.96 1.58 2.98
N PHE A 473 26.80 2.25 2.90
CA PHE A 473 25.73 2.15 3.90
C PHE A 473 25.24 0.70 4.10
N SER A 474 24.99 -0.02 3.01
CA SER A 474 24.54 -1.43 3.05
C SER A 474 25.58 -2.36 3.69
N GLY A 475 26.86 -2.08 3.53
CA GLY A 475 27.95 -2.89 4.10
C GLY A 475 28.32 -2.52 5.54
N GLU A 476 27.93 -1.35 6.03
CA GLU A 476 28.27 -0.89 7.39
C GLU A 476 27.36 -1.53 8.45
N THR A 477 27.95 -2.00 9.55
CA THR A 477 27.23 -2.61 10.67
C THR A 477 27.13 -1.73 11.90
N ASP A 478 28.01 -0.73 12.04
CA ASP A 478 27.95 0.24 13.10
C ASP A 478 26.83 1.25 12.89
N ALA A 479 25.89 1.33 13.85
CA ALA A 479 24.69 2.15 13.72
C ALA A 479 24.98 3.65 13.60
N ALA A 480 26.00 4.16 14.29
CA ALA A 480 26.36 5.58 14.25
C ALA A 480 26.96 5.94 12.89
N LYS A 481 27.84 5.11 12.34
CA LYS A 481 28.40 5.31 11.00
C LYS A 481 27.35 5.19 9.91
N ARG A 482 26.43 4.23 10.03
CA ARG A 482 25.28 4.12 9.11
C ARG A 482 24.46 5.40 9.13
N HIS A 483 24.14 5.92 10.31
CA HIS A 483 23.40 7.17 10.46
C HIS A 483 24.10 8.32 9.71
N GLU A 484 25.40 8.49 9.90
CA GLU A 484 26.14 9.56 9.22
C GLU A 484 26.19 9.38 7.70
N ILE A 485 26.40 8.15 7.20
CA ILE A 485 26.37 7.89 5.75
C ILE A 485 24.99 8.22 5.17
N ALA A 486 23.93 7.78 5.84
CA ALA A 486 22.56 8.04 5.38
C ALA A 486 22.23 9.55 5.40
N LYS A 487 22.63 10.24 6.46
CA LYS A 487 22.49 11.69 6.60
C LYS A 487 23.19 12.44 5.46
N GLU A 488 24.42 12.04 5.12
CA GLU A 488 25.18 12.61 4.01
C GLU A 488 24.44 12.40 2.68
N VAL A 489 23.89 11.20 2.45
CA VAL A 489 23.12 10.92 1.23
C VAL A 489 21.86 11.77 1.16
N PHE A 490 21.07 11.86 2.25
CA PHE A 490 19.85 12.66 2.23
C PHE A 490 20.13 14.16 2.05
N ASN A 491 21.16 14.70 2.68
CA ASN A 491 21.56 16.09 2.46
C ASN A 491 21.92 16.34 0.98
N TYR A 492 22.70 15.44 0.39
CA TYR A 492 23.05 15.53 -1.02
C TYR A 492 21.81 15.50 -1.93
N LEU A 493 20.91 14.53 -1.74
CA LEU A 493 19.68 14.40 -2.54
C LEU A 493 18.78 15.64 -2.38
N PHE A 494 18.66 16.17 -1.17
CA PHE A 494 17.94 17.40 -0.88
C PHE A 494 18.52 18.59 -1.67
N GLU A 495 19.84 18.80 -1.61
CA GLU A 495 20.52 19.90 -2.29
C GLU A 495 20.49 19.79 -3.82
N GLN A 496 20.31 18.58 -4.34
CA GLN A 496 20.16 18.33 -5.77
C GLN A 496 18.72 18.45 -6.27
N TYR A 497 17.72 18.66 -5.42
CA TYR A 497 16.30 18.75 -5.79
C TYR A 497 15.84 17.54 -6.62
N VAL A 498 16.19 16.33 -6.19
CA VAL A 498 16.04 15.13 -7.04
C VAL A 498 14.61 14.63 -7.22
N ASP A 499 13.70 15.07 -6.38
CA ASP A 499 12.26 14.81 -6.48
C ASP A 499 11.44 16.02 -5.99
N LEU A 500 10.11 15.92 -6.06
CA LEU A 500 9.20 16.94 -5.54
C LEU A 500 8.52 16.36 -4.29
N PRO A 501 9.03 16.69 -3.10
CA PRO A 501 8.35 16.34 -1.85
C PRO A 501 7.00 17.06 -1.78
N MET A 502 5.92 16.33 -1.48
CA MET A 502 4.58 16.88 -1.45
C MET A 502 3.98 16.77 -0.05
N PHE A 503 3.25 15.71 0.26
CA PHE A 503 2.43 15.65 1.46
C PHE A 503 2.58 14.34 2.22
N GLU A 504 2.47 14.44 3.53
CA GLU A 504 2.27 13.32 4.43
C GLU A 504 0.83 13.34 4.92
N ILE A 505 0.07 12.28 4.65
CA ILE A 505 -1.37 12.24 4.84
C ILE A 505 -1.82 11.05 5.67
N ARG A 506 -2.96 11.16 6.33
CA ARG A 506 -3.64 10.02 6.94
C ARG A 506 -4.45 9.27 5.89
N ALA A 507 -4.37 7.95 5.92
CA ALA A 507 -5.32 7.13 5.17
C ALA A 507 -6.73 7.34 5.75
N GLN A 508 -7.74 7.46 4.89
CA GLN A 508 -9.11 7.75 5.27
C GLN A 508 -10.09 6.98 4.41
N LEU A 509 -11.19 6.53 5.02
CA LEU A 509 -12.29 5.84 4.36
C LEU A 509 -13.62 6.34 4.90
N ALA A 510 -14.66 6.33 4.05
CA ALA A 510 -16.03 6.56 4.47
C ALA A 510 -16.75 5.23 4.70
N TYR A 511 -17.66 5.20 5.65
CA TYR A 511 -18.51 4.02 5.91
C TYR A 511 -19.94 4.39 6.25
N ASN A 512 -20.85 3.45 5.98
CA ASN A 512 -22.26 3.57 6.31
C ASN A 512 -22.51 3.10 7.76
N PRO A 513 -22.87 3.98 8.70
CA PRO A 513 -23.03 3.63 10.12
C PRO A 513 -24.20 2.67 10.40
N LYS A 514 -25.11 2.45 9.43
CA LYS A 514 -26.15 1.44 9.52
C LYS A 514 -25.66 0.02 9.25
N MET A 515 -24.46 -0.11 8.67
CA MET A 515 -23.86 -1.40 8.29
C MET A 515 -22.59 -1.68 9.09
N VAL A 516 -21.83 -0.64 9.43
CA VAL A 516 -20.55 -0.72 10.16
C VAL A 516 -20.64 0.17 11.39
N SER A 517 -20.41 -0.39 12.59
CA SER A 517 -20.40 0.36 13.85
C SER A 517 -19.01 0.87 14.24
N GLY A 518 -17.97 0.38 13.59
CA GLY A 518 -16.59 0.80 13.84
C GLY A 518 -15.57 -0.07 13.11
N TRP A 519 -14.37 0.46 13.03
CA TRP A 519 -13.22 -0.23 12.48
C TRP A 519 -11.96 0.25 13.17
N GLN A 520 -11.20 -0.68 13.77
CA GLN A 520 -9.84 -0.38 14.17
C GLN A 520 -9.00 -0.24 12.91
N PHE A 521 -9.10 0.93 12.29
CA PHE A 521 -8.37 1.22 11.06
C PHE A 521 -6.88 1.17 11.32
N PRO A 522 -6.08 0.47 10.52
CA PRO A 522 -4.66 0.31 10.78
C PRO A 522 -3.94 1.67 10.90
N GLY A 523 -3.29 1.90 12.02
CA GLY A 523 -2.55 3.15 12.28
C GLY A 523 -1.35 3.32 11.35
N VAL A 524 -0.86 2.24 10.75
CA VAL A 524 0.32 2.18 9.89
C VAL A 524 0.01 1.34 8.65
N THR A 525 -0.60 1.91 7.64
CA THR A 525 -0.90 1.18 6.39
C THR A 525 -0.45 1.99 5.18
N SER A 526 0.16 1.31 4.22
CA SER A 526 0.58 1.91 2.97
C SER A 526 -0.49 1.85 1.87
N SER A 527 -1.59 1.13 2.10
CA SER A 527 -2.64 0.96 1.09
C SER A 527 -3.88 1.80 1.33
N GLY A 528 -4.04 2.31 2.52
CA GLY A 528 -5.29 2.95 2.91
C GLY A 528 -6.34 1.96 3.44
N TYR A 529 -6.21 0.66 3.24
CA TYR A 529 -7.11 -0.34 3.81
C TYR A 529 -6.39 -1.67 4.04
N GLY A 530 -6.88 -2.41 5.04
CA GLY A 530 -6.37 -3.70 5.48
C GLY A 530 -7.03 -4.10 6.79
N HIS A 531 -6.68 -5.26 7.33
CA HIS A 531 -7.27 -5.78 8.58
C HIS A 531 -8.81 -5.78 8.58
N TRP A 532 -9.41 -6.18 7.47
CA TRP A 532 -10.85 -6.24 7.25
C TRP A 532 -11.60 -7.07 8.31
N HIS A 533 -10.91 -8.03 8.95
CA HIS A 533 -11.45 -8.84 10.03
C HIS A 533 -11.73 -8.04 11.33
N LEU A 534 -11.19 -6.82 11.44
CA LEU A 534 -11.42 -5.92 12.57
C LEU A 534 -12.61 -4.97 12.37
N VAL A 535 -13.25 -4.98 11.19
CA VAL A 535 -14.46 -4.20 10.93
C VAL A 535 -15.60 -4.77 11.76
N LYS A 536 -16.33 -3.89 12.44
CA LYS A 536 -17.46 -4.24 13.30
C LYS A 536 -18.79 -3.98 12.60
N ALA A 537 -19.66 -4.98 12.61
CA ALA A 537 -21.01 -4.81 12.09
C ALA A 537 -21.82 -3.85 12.97
N ALA A 538 -22.73 -3.08 12.36
CA ALA A 538 -23.77 -2.37 13.10
C ALA A 538 -24.73 -3.38 13.75
N GLN A 539 -25.18 -3.08 14.98
CA GLN A 539 -26.11 -3.95 15.73
C GLN A 539 -27.57 -3.70 15.32
#